data_5f149618eb53c9ff94805ec68b2100eb
#
_entry.id   5f149618eb53c9ff94805ec68b2100eb
#
_cell.length_a   1.000
_cell.length_b   1.000
_cell.length_c   1.000
_cell.angle_alpha   90.00
_cell.angle_beta   90.00
_cell.angle_gamma   90.00
#
_symmetry.space_group_name_H-M   'P 1'
#
loop_
_entity.id
_entity.type
_entity.pdbx_description
1 polymer ?
#
loop_
_entity_poly.entity_id
_entity_poly.type
_entity_poly.pdbx_seq_one_letter_code
_entity_poly.pdbx_strand_id
1 'polypeptide(L)'
;MPVSHFTAEEVRAAERATGHLLTDGTLMRRASHGVAQVFIGEFASTGGCYGRRVGLVVGAGDNGGDALFAGAELARRGVDVTAVLLAPDKAHPAGLAALRHRGGRVVAALPADLDAVIDGVVGIG
;
A
#
# COMPACT_ATOMS: atom_id res chain seq x y z
N MET A 1 -3.47 4.68 19.32
CA MET A 1 -3.91 5.39 18.11
C MET A 1 -4.72 4.44 17.22
N PRO A 2 -5.87 4.87 16.72
CA PRO A 2 -6.64 3.99 15.86
C PRO A 2 -5.91 3.66 14.56
N VAL A 3 -6.12 2.45 14.08
CA VAL A 3 -5.55 1.99 12.81
C VAL A 3 -6.51 2.36 11.68
N SER A 4 -5.98 2.99 10.63
CA SER A 4 -6.74 3.32 9.43
C SER A 4 -6.64 2.17 8.42
N HIS A 5 -7.77 1.81 7.82
CA HIS A 5 -7.85 0.78 6.80
C HIS A 5 -8.29 1.37 5.47
N PHE A 6 -7.62 0.94 4.39
CA PHE A 6 -8.00 1.31 3.03
C PHE A 6 -8.20 0.04 2.20
N THR A 7 -9.40 -0.14 1.69
CA THR A 7 -9.74 -1.27 0.84
C THR A 7 -9.27 -1.02 -0.59
N ALA A 8 -9.26 -2.08 -1.41
CA ALA A 8 -8.98 -1.93 -2.84
C ALA A 8 -9.96 -0.97 -3.52
N GLU A 9 -11.21 -0.98 -3.08
CA GLU A 9 -12.22 -0.05 -3.59
C GLU A 9 -11.89 1.40 -3.26
N GLU A 10 -11.45 1.67 -2.04
CA GLU A 10 -11.04 3.02 -1.62
C GLU A 10 -9.81 3.47 -2.40
N VAL A 11 -8.86 2.58 -2.66
CA VAL A 11 -7.70 2.85 -3.51
C VAL A 11 -8.16 3.27 -4.90
N ARG A 12 -9.08 2.54 -5.50
CA ARG A 12 -9.59 2.85 -6.84
C ARG A 12 -10.42 4.13 -6.86
N ALA A 13 -11.12 4.45 -5.78
CA ALA A 13 -11.82 5.72 -5.66
C ALA A 13 -10.84 6.89 -5.64
N ALA A 14 -9.72 6.76 -4.93
CA ALA A 14 -8.65 7.76 -4.92
C ALA A 14 -8.05 7.92 -6.31
N GLU A 15 -7.84 6.80 -7.03
CA GLU A 15 -7.38 6.80 -8.41
C GLU A 15 -8.30 7.59 -9.32
N ARG A 16 -9.60 7.34 -9.24
CA ARG A 16 -10.59 8.10 -10.04
C ARG A 16 -10.58 9.58 -9.71
N ALA A 17 -10.42 9.92 -8.45
CA ALA A 17 -10.36 11.31 -8.00
C ALA A 17 -9.15 12.05 -8.56
N THR A 18 -8.06 11.36 -8.86
CA THR A 18 -6.88 11.96 -9.49
C THR A 18 -7.01 12.08 -11.01
N GLY A 19 -8.07 11.54 -11.62
CA GLY A 19 -8.33 11.65 -13.04
C GLY A 19 -7.47 10.77 -13.94
N HIS A 20 -6.85 9.75 -13.39
CA HIS A 20 -6.00 8.84 -14.15
C HIS A 20 -6.83 7.71 -14.74
N LEU A 21 -6.86 7.61 -16.05
CA LEU A 21 -7.69 6.65 -16.79
C LEU A 21 -6.88 5.63 -17.60
N LEU A 22 -5.59 5.52 -17.36
CA LEU A 22 -4.74 4.54 -18.02
C LEU A 22 -4.95 3.16 -17.39
N THR A 23 -4.70 2.10 -18.16
CA THR A 23 -5.05 0.73 -17.76
C THR A 23 -3.87 -0.21 -17.64
N ASP A 24 -2.66 0.27 -17.68
CA ASP A 24 -1.45 -0.53 -17.59
C ASP A 24 -0.71 -0.33 -16.26
N GLY A 25 0.55 -0.73 -16.19
CA GLY A 25 1.37 -0.54 -14.99
C GLY A 25 1.52 0.92 -14.58
N THR A 26 1.40 1.86 -15.51
CA THR A 26 1.44 3.28 -15.21
C THR A 26 0.22 3.69 -14.38
N LEU A 27 -0.96 3.21 -14.76
CA LEU A 27 -2.19 3.45 -14.00
C LEU A 27 -2.05 2.91 -12.57
N MET A 28 -1.57 1.69 -12.43
CA MET A 28 -1.36 1.08 -11.12
C MET A 28 -0.41 1.90 -10.25
N ARG A 29 0.69 2.39 -10.81
CA ARG A 29 1.64 3.22 -10.07
C ARG A 29 1.02 4.53 -9.62
N ARG A 30 0.19 5.14 -10.45
CA ARG A 30 -0.49 6.40 -10.10
C ARG A 30 -1.53 6.20 -9.02
N ALA A 31 -2.29 5.10 -9.08
CA ALA A 31 -3.25 4.75 -8.04
C ALA A 31 -2.55 4.55 -6.70
N SER A 32 -1.44 3.80 -6.70
CA SER A 32 -0.65 3.55 -5.50
C SER A 32 -0.05 4.84 -4.95
N HIS A 33 0.41 5.74 -5.82
CA HIS A 33 0.93 7.03 -5.42
C HIS A 33 -0.17 7.87 -4.75
N GLY A 34 -1.38 7.86 -5.28
CA GLY A 34 -2.52 8.57 -4.69
C GLY A 34 -2.84 8.09 -3.28
N VAL A 35 -2.85 6.79 -3.06
CA VAL A 35 -3.05 6.20 -1.72
C VAL A 35 -1.92 6.61 -0.79
N ALA A 36 -0.68 6.50 -1.24
CA ALA A 36 0.47 6.90 -0.43
C ALA A 36 0.39 8.37 -0.04
N GLN A 37 -0.04 9.25 -0.96
CA GLN A 37 -0.19 10.68 -0.67
C GLN A 37 -1.23 10.95 0.40
N VAL A 38 -2.31 10.18 0.45
CA VAL A 38 -3.32 10.30 1.52
C VAL A 38 -2.68 10.01 2.88
N PHE A 39 -1.90 8.93 2.99
CA PHE A 39 -1.20 8.61 4.23
C PHE A 39 -0.15 9.65 4.60
N ILE A 40 0.60 10.11 3.61
CA ILE A 40 1.62 11.15 3.83
C ILE A 40 0.98 12.41 4.40
N GLY A 41 -0.17 12.82 3.85
CA GLY A 41 -0.92 13.98 4.34
C GLY A 41 -1.42 13.78 5.77
N GLU A 42 -1.97 12.61 6.08
CA GLU A 42 -2.41 12.27 7.44
C GLU A 42 -1.25 12.29 8.43
N PHE A 43 -0.14 11.66 8.08
CA PHE A 43 1.02 11.61 8.96
C PHE A 43 1.66 12.98 9.14
N ALA A 44 1.66 13.82 8.12
CA ALA A 44 2.20 15.18 8.22
C ALA A 44 1.54 15.98 9.34
N SER A 45 0.24 15.77 9.55
CA SER A 45 -0.51 16.48 10.60
C SER A 45 -0.23 15.93 12.01
N THR A 46 0.45 14.79 12.14
CA THR A 46 0.68 14.10 13.41
C THR A 46 2.16 13.74 13.63
N GLY A 47 3.09 14.46 13.03
CA GLY A 47 4.52 14.28 13.27
C GLY A 47 5.34 13.75 12.09
N GLY A 48 4.72 13.51 10.94
CA GLY A 48 5.44 13.09 9.73
C GLY A 48 5.46 11.58 9.53
N CYS A 49 6.09 11.15 8.42
CA CYS A 49 6.13 9.75 8.00
C CYS A 49 7.18 8.92 8.74
N TYR A 50 8.29 9.54 9.11
CA TYR A 50 9.43 8.81 9.69
C TYR A 50 9.03 8.08 10.96
N GLY A 51 9.32 6.79 11.00
CA GLY A 51 9.03 5.94 12.15
C GLY A 51 7.58 5.46 12.24
N ARG A 52 6.70 5.89 11.35
CA ARG A 52 5.34 5.34 11.29
C ARG A 52 5.39 3.89 10.83
N ARG A 53 4.41 3.11 11.25
CA ARG A 53 4.34 1.67 10.97
C ARG A 53 3.05 1.37 10.21
N VAL A 54 3.20 0.83 9.01
CA VAL A 54 2.07 0.50 8.14
C VAL A 54 2.14 -0.97 7.74
N GLY A 55 1.02 -1.66 7.85
CA GLY A 55 0.87 -3.03 7.39
C GLY A 55 0.14 -3.09 6.07
N LEU A 56 0.53 -4.04 5.24
CA LEU A 56 -0.16 -4.35 3.99
C LEU A 56 -0.73 -5.76 4.08
N VAL A 57 -2.00 -5.91 3.71
CA VAL A 57 -2.59 -7.24 3.47
C VAL A 57 -2.70 -7.39 1.96
N VAL A 58 -1.90 -8.29 1.40
CA VAL A 58 -1.64 -8.36 -0.03
C VAL A 58 -2.31 -9.60 -0.63
N GLY A 59 -3.30 -9.37 -1.48
CA GLY A 59 -3.92 -10.41 -2.26
C GLY A 59 -3.21 -10.64 -3.59
N ALA A 60 -3.80 -11.46 -4.44
CA ALA A 60 -3.28 -11.78 -5.76
C ALA A 60 -3.48 -10.62 -6.74
N GLY A 61 -2.63 -10.56 -7.75
CA GLY A 61 -2.82 -9.68 -8.92
C GLY A 61 -2.76 -8.21 -8.61
N ASP A 62 -3.58 -7.44 -9.32
CA ASP A 62 -3.52 -5.98 -9.33
C ASP A 62 -3.91 -5.33 -8.01
N ASN A 63 -4.86 -5.91 -7.29
CA ASN A 63 -5.27 -5.38 -5.99
C ASN A 63 -4.11 -5.43 -4.98
N GLY A 64 -3.42 -6.56 -4.95
CA GLY A 64 -2.21 -6.70 -4.15
C GLY A 64 -1.08 -5.80 -4.65
N GLY A 65 -0.96 -5.67 -5.97
CA GLY A 65 0.02 -4.77 -6.59
C GLY A 65 -0.15 -3.33 -6.16
N ASP A 66 -1.38 -2.83 -6.12
CA ASP A 66 -1.68 -1.48 -5.65
C ASP A 66 -1.17 -1.27 -4.22
N ALA A 67 -1.44 -2.22 -3.33
CA ALA A 67 -0.98 -2.15 -1.95
C ALA A 67 0.55 -2.17 -1.86
N LEU A 68 1.20 -3.04 -2.63
CA LEU A 68 2.65 -3.16 -2.64
C LEU A 68 3.34 -1.88 -3.12
N PHE A 69 2.86 -1.29 -4.19
CA PHE A 69 3.44 -0.04 -4.70
C PHE A 69 3.17 1.13 -3.74
N ALA A 70 2.00 1.20 -3.13
CA ALA A 70 1.72 2.21 -2.11
C ALA A 70 2.67 2.05 -0.92
N GLY A 71 2.88 0.81 -0.47
CA GLY A 71 3.84 0.51 0.59
C GLY A 71 5.25 0.90 0.24
N ALA A 72 5.68 0.67 -1.00
CA ALA A 72 7.01 1.07 -1.48
C ALA A 72 7.20 2.60 -1.41
N GLU A 73 6.18 3.36 -1.80
CA GLU A 73 6.22 4.83 -1.70
C GLU A 73 6.35 5.29 -0.26
N LEU A 74 5.57 4.70 0.65
CA LEU A 74 5.64 5.02 2.07
C LEU A 74 7.01 4.66 2.66
N ALA A 75 7.53 3.49 2.31
CA ALA A 75 8.86 3.05 2.77
C ALA A 75 9.96 4.01 2.31
N ARG A 76 9.85 4.52 1.09
CA ARG A 76 10.77 5.53 0.58
C ARG A 76 10.79 6.79 1.45
N ARG A 77 9.70 7.07 2.13
CA ARG A 77 9.53 8.24 3.01
C ARG A 77 9.87 7.95 4.48
N GLY A 78 10.38 6.77 4.77
CA GLY A 78 10.80 6.42 6.14
C GLY A 78 9.73 5.70 6.95
N VAL A 79 8.63 5.28 6.35
CA VAL A 79 7.63 4.44 7.01
C VAL A 79 8.16 3.01 7.12
N ASP A 80 7.99 2.38 8.26
CA ASP A 80 8.28 0.96 8.46
C ASP A 80 7.11 0.15 7.91
N VAL A 81 7.31 -0.50 6.76
CA VAL A 81 6.24 -1.22 6.06
C VAL A 81 6.45 -2.71 6.16
N THR A 82 5.43 -3.42 6.63
CA THR A 82 5.39 -4.88 6.65
C THR A 82 4.22 -5.38 5.82
N ALA A 83 4.40 -6.49 5.12
CA ALA A 83 3.38 -7.05 4.24
C ALA A 83 3.14 -8.51 4.54
N VAL A 84 1.87 -8.91 4.58
CA VAL A 84 1.45 -10.31 4.60
C VAL A 84 0.93 -10.66 3.21
N LEU A 85 1.52 -11.68 2.59
CA LEU A 85 1.07 -12.19 1.29
C LEU A 85 0.09 -13.33 1.50
N LEU A 86 -1.17 -13.13 1.14
CA LEU A 86 -2.20 -14.15 1.28
C LEU A 86 -2.09 -15.24 0.21
N ALA A 87 -1.54 -14.90 -0.95
CA ALA A 87 -1.26 -15.85 -2.03
C ALA A 87 0.15 -15.58 -2.56
N PRO A 88 1.21 -16.06 -1.87
CA PRO A 88 2.60 -15.72 -2.23
C PRO A 88 2.95 -16.03 -3.69
N ASP A 89 2.45 -17.14 -4.23
CA ASP A 89 2.73 -17.55 -5.61
C ASP A 89 2.05 -16.65 -6.65
N LYS A 90 1.06 -15.86 -6.23
CA LYS A 90 0.28 -14.98 -7.10
C LYS A 90 0.48 -13.51 -6.77
N ALA A 91 1.42 -13.19 -5.91
CA ALA A 91 1.73 -11.81 -5.58
C ALA A 91 2.28 -11.09 -6.81
N HIS A 92 1.93 -9.81 -6.96
CA HIS A 92 2.38 -8.99 -8.07
C HIS A 92 3.90 -8.86 -8.04
N PRO A 93 4.64 -9.41 -9.02
CA PRO A 93 6.11 -9.50 -8.93
C PRO A 93 6.79 -8.13 -8.87
N ALA A 94 6.38 -7.19 -9.73
CA ALA A 94 6.98 -5.86 -9.75
C ALA A 94 6.68 -5.07 -8.48
N GLY A 95 5.46 -5.21 -7.95
CA GLY A 95 5.07 -4.56 -6.68
C GLY A 95 5.90 -5.10 -5.52
N LEU A 96 6.07 -6.41 -5.45
CA LEU A 96 6.86 -7.04 -4.40
C LEU A 96 8.33 -6.62 -4.46
N ALA A 97 8.90 -6.59 -5.67
CA ALA A 97 10.28 -6.13 -5.86
C ALA A 97 10.44 -4.66 -5.44
N ALA A 98 9.49 -3.81 -5.80
CA ALA A 98 9.51 -2.41 -5.41
C ALA A 98 9.49 -2.23 -3.90
N LEU A 99 8.62 -2.96 -3.20
CA LEU A 99 8.54 -2.91 -1.74
C LEU A 99 9.88 -3.32 -1.10
N ARG A 100 10.42 -4.46 -1.52
CA ARG A 100 11.69 -4.97 -0.98
C ARG A 100 12.85 -4.03 -1.25
N HIS A 101 12.88 -3.44 -2.44
CA HIS A 101 13.94 -2.47 -2.80
C HIS A 101 13.96 -1.25 -1.87
N ARG A 102 12.80 -0.87 -1.34
CA ARG A 102 12.68 0.26 -0.40
C ARG A 102 12.78 -0.15 1.06
N GLY A 103 13.12 -1.39 1.35
CA GLY A 103 13.30 -1.89 2.70
C GLY A 103 12.04 -2.42 3.38
N GLY A 104 10.93 -2.52 2.65
CA GLY A 104 9.73 -3.17 3.17
C GLY A 104 9.97 -4.67 3.37
N ARG A 105 9.28 -5.25 4.33
CA ARG A 105 9.48 -6.65 4.72
C ARG A 105 8.23 -7.47 4.56
N VAL A 106 8.39 -8.71 4.10
CA VAL A 106 7.32 -9.68 4.07
C VAL A 106 7.36 -10.48 5.38
N VAL A 107 6.23 -10.57 6.04
CA VAL A 107 6.08 -11.23 7.34
C VAL A 107 4.94 -12.24 7.32
N ALA A 108 4.94 -13.19 8.25
CA ALA A 108 3.88 -14.20 8.35
C ALA A 108 2.60 -13.62 8.98
N ALA A 109 2.74 -12.65 9.86
CA ALA A 109 1.62 -11.99 10.52
C ALA A 109 1.99 -10.53 10.78
N LEU A 110 1.00 -9.63 10.65
CA LEU A 110 1.23 -8.22 10.90
C LEU A 110 1.47 -7.97 12.39
N PRO A 111 2.38 -7.04 12.75
CA PRO A 111 2.53 -6.62 14.14
C PRO A 111 1.29 -5.92 14.66
N ALA A 112 1.15 -5.88 15.98
CA ALA A 112 -0.04 -5.32 16.63
C ALA A 112 -0.06 -3.79 16.67
N ASP A 113 1.11 -3.17 16.66
CA ASP A 113 1.27 -1.73 16.90
C ASP A 113 1.43 -0.93 15.60
N LEU A 114 0.49 -1.08 14.70
CA LEU A 114 0.49 -0.37 13.42
C LEU A 114 -0.28 0.94 13.51
N ASP A 115 0.19 1.94 12.79
CA ASP A 115 -0.54 3.22 12.62
C ASP A 115 -1.66 3.09 11.59
N ALA A 116 -1.47 2.21 10.60
CA ALA A 116 -2.47 2.01 9.53
C ALA A 116 -2.28 0.65 8.85
N VAL A 117 -3.32 0.19 8.18
CA VAL A 117 -3.30 -1.01 7.34
C VAL A 117 -3.90 -0.68 5.98
N ILE A 118 -3.23 -1.12 4.93
CA ILE A 118 -3.76 -1.06 3.57
C ILE A 118 -4.23 -2.46 3.18
N ASP A 119 -5.52 -2.57 2.88
CA ASP A 119 -6.11 -3.84 2.45
C ASP A 119 -6.14 -3.92 0.93
N GLY A 120 -5.30 -4.77 0.36
CA GLY A 120 -5.21 -5.03 -1.07
C GLY A 120 -5.84 -6.36 -1.48
N VAL A 121 -6.79 -6.87 -0.71
CA VAL A 121 -7.42 -8.17 -0.95
C VAL A 121 -8.75 -8.06 -1.65
N VAL A 122 -9.58 -7.10 -1.27
CA VAL A 122 -10.95 -6.98 -1.77
C VAL A 122 -10.91 -6.43 -3.19
N GLY A 123 -11.24 -7.29 -4.14
CA GLY A 123 -11.34 -6.92 -5.53
C GLY A 123 -12.62 -6.14 -5.80
N ILE A 124 -12.53 -5.20 -6.71
CA ILE A 124 -13.69 -4.59 -7.31
C ILE A 124 -14.09 -5.50 -8.46
N GLY A 125 -15.05 -6.29 -8.19
CA GLY A 125 -15.50 -7.44 -8.95
C GLY A 125 -15.68 -7.29 -10.43
#